data_89b44943bff2cb1b71f915d138844608
#
_entry.id   89b44943bff2cb1b71f915d138844608
#
_cell.length_a   1.000
_cell.length_b   1.000
_cell.length_c   1.000
_cell.angle_alpha   90.00
_cell.angle_beta   90.00
_cell.angle_gamma   90.00
#
_symmetry.space_group_name_H-M   'P 1'
#
loop_
_entity.id
_entity.type
_entity.pdbx_description
1 polymer ?
#
loop_
_entity_poly.entity_id
_entity_poly.type
_entity_poly.pdbx_seq_one_letter_code
_entity_poly.pdbx_strand_id
1 'polypeptide(L)'
;MAVVMSLIGVARDVTDLVLLRLVAGLVGGYASASIVMVGTQAPRERAGWALGVLSTGALAGNLIGPLVGGFLPSLVGIRGTFFIGGAIIAIAAVATITLVREDFDRSVDVKLKTMSKITKQSASSPFVIASLLATAMMVLLANMSIEPIITVYITNLGVSNQNLTRVAGIVMACSAFGSMLTAPRLGALADRIGAWKVIVGCLLATGLTMLPQAFVTSWWQLAILRGLMGMTIAGLLPSIAKLVRHTVNESNSGKTLGYLQSAQFSGQVVGPLLGAQIGAHVGLHEVFFVTGGLLLLAAMANQFVRTRFISEDVTRV
;
A
#
# COMPACT_ATOMS: atom_id res chain seq x y z
N MET A 1 -7.81 14.69 -12.15
CA MET A 1 -7.02 13.44 -12.36
C MET A 1 -7.11 12.94 -13.80
N ALA A 2 -8.29 12.75 -14.39
CA ALA A 2 -8.45 12.28 -15.78
C ALA A 2 -7.70 13.11 -16.83
N VAL A 3 -7.82 14.43 -16.76
CA VAL A 3 -7.11 15.37 -17.65
C VAL A 3 -5.59 15.23 -17.49
N VAL A 4 -5.10 15.16 -16.26
CA VAL A 4 -3.66 15.02 -15.99
C VAL A 4 -3.11 13.70 -16.55
N MET A 5 -3.85 12.58 -16.38
CA MET A 5 -3.46 11.30 -16.97
C MET A 5 -3.41 11.34 -18.49
N SER A 6 -4.37 12.00 -19.13
CA SER A 6 -4.36 12.18 -20.59
C SER A 6 -3.20 13.07 -21.05
N LEU A 7 -2.87 14.13 -20.31
CA LEU A 7 -1.73 15.00 -20.59
C LEU A 7 -0.39 14.28 -20.50
N ILE A 8 -0.25 13.29 -19.59
CA ILE A 8 0.96 12.45 -19.52
C ILE A 8 1.18 11.70 -20.85
N GLY A 9 0.09 11.29 -21.53
CA GLY A 9 0.18 10.68 -22.87
C GLY A 9 0.73 11.61 -23.97
N VAL A 10 0.71 12.93 -23.75
CA VAL A 10 1.22 13.95 -24.70
C VAL A 10 2.58 14.49 -24.29
N ALA A 11 3.08 14.16 -23.10
CA ALA A 11 4.37 14.62 -22.60
C ALA A 11 5.49 14.37 -23.60
N ARG A 12 6.36 15.37 -23.79
CA ARG A 12 7.47 15.36 -24.75
C ARG A 12 8.79 15.03 -24.08
N ASP A 13 8.98 15.55 -22.86
CA ASP A 13 10.21 15.48 -22.12
C ASP A 13 9.98 14.92 -20.71
N VAL A 14 11.08 14.50 -20.07
CA VAL A 14 11.08 14.01 -18.69
C VAL A 14 10.58 15.08 -17.72
N THR A 15 10.87 16.36 -18.00
CA THR A 15 10.40 17.50 -17.18
C THR A 15 8.88 17.59 -17.18
N ASP A 16 8.25 17.45 -18.35
CA ASP A 16 6.78 17.43 -18.49
C ASP A 16 6.18 16.30 -17.65
N LEU A 17 6.79 15.10 -17.71
CA LEU A 17 6.35 13.94 -16.91
C LEU A 17 6.45 14.21 -15.42
N VAL A 18 7.54 14.80 -14.95
CA VAL A 18 7.72 15.14 -13.52
C VAL A 18 6.69 16.16 -13.07
N LEU A 19 6.50 17.24 -13.84
CA LEU A 19 5.50 18.27 -13.51
C LEU A 19 4.07 17.71 -13.49
N LEU A 20 3.69 16.92 -14.49
CA LEU A 20 2.38 16.28 -14.55
C LEU A 20 2.18 15.27 -13.41
N ARG A 21 3.22 14.55 -13.00
CA ARG A 21 3.18 13.66 -11.82
C ARG A 21 3.03 14.43 -10.50
N LEU A 22 3.68 15.58 -10.36
CA LEU A 22 3.47 16.46 -9.21
C LEU A 22 2.02 16.96 -9.13
N VAL A 23 1.47 17.44 -10.26
CA VAL A 23 0.06 17.86 -10.34
C VAL A 23 -0.87 16.68 -10.05
N ALA A 24 -0.58 15.48 -10.58
CA ALA A 24 -1.35 14.27 -10.29
C ALA A 24 -1.38 13.95 -8.79
N GLY A 25 -0.25 14.13 -8.09
CA GLY A 25 -0.14 13.94 -6.64
C GLY A 25 -1.02 14.93 -5.85
N LEU A 26 -1.02 16.21 -6.25
CA LEU A 26 -1.85 17.24 -5.61
C LEU A 26 -3.36 16.98 -5.78
N VAL A 27 -3.77 16.41 -6.90
CA VAL A 27 -5.18 16.12 -7.23
C VAL A 27 -5.59 14.70 -6.81
N GLY A 28 -4.65 13.89 -6.28
CA GLY A 28 -4.81 12.45 -6.02
C GLY A 28 -5.62 12.05 -4.77
N GLY A 29 -6.30 12.99 -4.08
CA GLY A 29 -7.00 12.74 -2.80
C GLY A 29 -8.29 11.89 -2.88
N TYR A 30 -8.67 11.39 -4.06
CA TYR A 30 -9.95 10.69 -4.26
C TYR A 30 -10.11 9.44 -3.36
N ALA A 31 -9.09 8.63 -3.20
CA ALA A 31 -9.18 7.41 -2.41
C ALA A 31 -9.47 7.70 -0.92
N SER A 32 -8.79 8.69 -0.35
CA SER A 32 -9.03 9.12 1.03
C SER A 32 -10.41 9.73 1.21
N ALA A 33 -10.85 10.56 0.26
CA ALA A 33 -12.17 11.15 0.27
C ALA A 33 -13.28 10.09 0.19
N SER A 34 -13.12 9.06 -0.65
CA SER A 34 -14.06 7.96 -0.78
C SER A 34 -14.22 7.15 0.53
N ILE A 35 -13.12 6.88 1.23
CA ILE A 35 -13.16 6.18 2.53
C ILE A 35 -13.91 7.02 3.56
N VAL A 36 -13.62 8.31 3.65
CA VAL A 36 -14.28 9.22 4.58
C VAL A 36 -15.78 9.30 4.27
N MET A 37 -16.13 9.49 3.01
CA MET A 37 -17.50 9.63 2.57
C MET A 37 -18.33 8.37 2.87
N VAL A 38 -17.82 7.18 2.50
CA VAL A 38 -18.49 5.90 2.81
C VAL A 38 -18.56 5.68 4.32
N GLY A 39 -17.52 6.00 5.05
CA GLY A 39 -17.48 5.83 6.52
C GLY A 39 -18.44 6.75 7.26
N THR A 40 -18.77 7.94 6.71
CA THR A 40 -19.67 8.92 7.33
C THR A 40 -21.13 8.76 6.89
N GLN A 41 -21.37 8.35 5.65
CA GLN A 41 -22.74 8.26 5.09
C GLN A 41 -23.35 6.86 5.21
N ALA A 42 -22.55 5.80 5.33
CA ALA A 42 -23.09 4.46 5.49
C ALA A 42 -23.77 4.30 6.86
N PRO A 43 -24.99 3.68 6.92
CA PRO A 43 -25.61 3.33 8.18
C PRO A 43 -24.67 2.52 9.06
N ARG A 44 -24.65 2.76 10.38
CA ARG A 44 -23.70 2.13 11.32
C ARG A 44 -23.68 0.61 11.21
N GLU A 45 -24.84 0.00 10.98
CA GLU A 45 -25.01 -1.45 10.85
C GLU A 45 -24.35 -2.00 9.57
N ARG A 46 -24.19 -1.19 8.53
CA ARG A 46 -23.66 -1.58 7.22
C ARG A 46 -22.34 -0.91 6.86
N ALA A 47 -21.80 -0.04 7.71
CA ALA A 47 -20.57 0.71 7.45
C ALA A 47 -19.39 -0.24 7.20
N GLY A 48 -19.27 -1.32 7.98
CA GLY A 48 -18.23 -2.34 7.78
C GLY A 48 -18.34 -3.03 6.42
N TRP A 49 -19.55 -3.39 5.99
CA TRP A 49 -19.79 -3.98 4.67
C TRP A 49 -19.43 -2.99 3.55
N ALA A 50 -19.87 -1.74 3.65
CA ALA A 50 -19.62 -0.73 2.63
C ALA A 50 -18.12 -0.41 2.47
N LEU A 51 -17.38 -0.26 3.58
CA LEU A 51 -15.93 -0.12 3.57
C LEU A 51 -15.22 -1.37 3.04
N GLY A 52 -15.76 -2.56 3.32
CA GLY A 52 -15.26 -3.82 2.78
C GLY A 52 -15.38 -3.88 1.25
N VAL A 53 -16.52 -3.48 0.69
CA VAL A 53 -16.74 -3.38 -0.76
C VAL A 53 -15.76 -2.38 -1.39
N LEU A 54 -15.59 -1.21 -0.77
CA LEU A 54 -14.62 -0.20 -1.25
C LEU A 54 -13.19 -0.75 -1.24
N SER A 55 -12.80 -1.46 -0.18
CA SER A 55 -11.48 -2.09 -0.08
C SER A 55 -11.28 -3.19 -1.12
N THR A 56 -12.33 -3.95 -1.44
CA THR A 56 -12.29 -4.96 -2.51
C THR A 56 -12.04 -4.31 -3.87
N GLY A 57 -12.65 -3.16 -4.14
CA GLY A 57 -12.39 -2.37 -5.35
C GLY A 57 -10.92 -1.92 -5.44
N ALA A 58 -10.33 -1.46 -4.33
CA ALA A 58 -8.92 -1.09 -4.28
C ALA A 58 -7.99 -2.29 -4.53
N LEU A 59 -8.28 -3.45 -3.93
CA LEU A 59 -7.51 -4.69 -4.17
C LEU A 59 -7.62 -5.15 -5.61
N ALA A 60 -8.82 -5.11 -6.20
CA ALA A 60 -9.03 -5.43 -7.60
C ALA A 60 -8.26 -4.48 -8.52
N GLY A 61 -8.24 -3.18 -8.21
CA GLY A 61 -7.45 -2.18 -8.93
C GLY A 61 -5.95 -2.46 -8.89
N ASN A 62 -5.42 -2.85 -7.73
CA ASN A 62 -4.02 -3.22 -7.55
C ASN A 62 -3.63 -4.50 -8.31
N LEU A 63 -4.58 -5.43 -8.52
CA LEU A 63 -4.35 -6.64 -9.29
C LEU A 63 -4.49 -6.38 -10.80
N ILE A 64 -5.57 -5.72 -11.22
CA ILE A 64 -5.90 -5.50 -12.64
C ILE A 64 -4.99 -4.42 -13.24
N GLY A 65 -4.62 -3.40 -12.44
CA GLY A 65 -3.79 -2.27 -12.90
C GLY A 65 -2.49 -2.69 -13.58
N PRO A 66 -1.61 -3.44 -12.93
CA PRO A 66 -0.36 -3.92 -13.53
C PRO A 66 -0.59 -4.85 -14.73
N LEU A 67 -1.64 -5.68 -14.72
CA LEU A 67 -1.98 -6.52 -15.87
C LEU A 67 -2.37 -5.66 -17.07
N VAL A 68 -3.34 -4.77 -16.91
CA VAL A 68 -3.79 -3.88 -17.99
C VAL A 68 -2.64 -2.98 -18.43
N GLY A 69 -1.89 -2.38 -17.49
CA GLY A 69 -0.73 -1.54 -17.78
C GLY A 69 0.42 -2.27 -18.46
N GLY A 70 0.55 -3.58 -18.23
CA GLY A 70 1.54 -4.43 -18.90
C GLY A 70 1.15 -4.86 -20.30
N PHE A 71 -0.13 -5.17 -20.54
CA PHE A 71 -0.62 -5.65 -21.84
C PHE A 71 -1.04 -4.52 -22.79
N LEU A 72 -1.65 -3.46 -22.29
CA LEU A 72 -2.21 -2.38 -23.08
C LEU A 72 -1.17 -1.65 -23.96
N PRO A 73 0.07 -1.37 -23.50
CA PRO A 73 1.09 -0.75 -24.33
C PRO A 73 1.44 -1.52 -25.61
N SER A 74 1.31 -2.85 -25.59
CA SER A 74 1.56 -3.67 -26.76
C SER A 74 0.44 -3.61 -27.82
N LEU A 75 -0.75 -3.13 -27.45
CA LEU A 75 -1.90 -3.00 -28.34
C LEU A 75 -2.04 -1.57 -28.90
N VAL A 76 -1.90 -0.57 -28.05
CA VAL A 76 -2.18 0.84 -28.38
C VAL A 76 -0.98 1.76 -28.17
N GLY A 77 0.18 1.21 -27.81
CA GLY A 77 1.37 1.96 -27.47
C GLY A 77 1.31 2.58 -26.06
N ILE A 78 2.45 3.06 -25.56
CA ILE A 78 2.57 3.66 -24.21
C ILE A 78 1.67 4.90 -24.09
N ARG A 79 1.68 5.78 -25.11
CA ARG A 79 0.85 7.01 -25.08
C ARG A 79 -0.64 6.70 -25.07
N GLY A 80 -1.07 5.74 -25.90
CA GLY A 80 -2.46 5.26 -25.95
C GLY A 80 -2.94 4.70 -24.60
N THR A 81 -2.06 4.04 -23.88
CA THR A 81 -2.36 3.52 -22.52
C THR A 81 -2.74 4.64 -21.55
N PHE A 82 -2.06 5.79 -21.58
CA PHE A 82 -2.39 6.92 -20.73
C PHE A 82 -3.73 7.58 -21.12
N PHE A 83 -4.07 7.65 -22.41
CA PHE A 83 -5.38 8.14 -22.83
C PHE A 83 -6.52 7.23 -22.38
N ILE A 84 -6.35 5.91 -22.50
CA ILE A 84 -7.34 4.94 -22.03
C ILE A 84 -7.49 5.03 -20.51
N GLY A 85 -6.38 5.12 -19.76
CA GLY A 85 -6.41 5.34 -18.31
C GLY A 85 -7.13 6.63 -17.94
N GLY A 86 -6.85 7.72 -18.63
CA GLY A 86 -7.55 8.99 -18.48
C GLY A 86 -9.05 8.90 -18.75
N ALA A 87 -9.46 8.16 -19.83
CA ALA A 87 -10.86 7.94 -20.16
C ALA A 87 -11.59 7.12 -19.08
N ILE A 88 -10.97 6.06 -18.55
CA ILE A 88 -11.54 5.25 -17.45
C ILE A 88 -11.77 6.13 -16.22
N ILE A 89 -10.79 6.97 -15.85
CA ILE A 89 -10.93 7.89 -14.71
C ILE A 89 -12.02 8.94 -14.98
N ALA A 90 -12.16 9.42 -16.21
CA ALA A 90 -13.22 10.36 -16.59
C ALA A 90 -14.60 9.72 -16.46
N ILE A 91 -14.77 8.50 -16.94
CA ILE A 91 -16.02 7.74 -16.79
C ILE A 91 -16.37 7.53 -15.30
N ALA A 92 -15.37 7.14 -14.49
CA ALA A 92 -15.56 6.99 -13.06
C ALA A 92 -15.94 8.31 -12.37
N ALA A 93 -15.34 9.44 -12.79
CA ALA A 93 -15.69 10.78 -12.29
C ALA A 93 -17.13 11.17 -12.64
N VAL A 94 -17.53 10.96 -13.89
CA VAL A 94 -18.92 11.21 -14.33
C VAL A 94 -19.90 10.32 -13.55
N ALA A 95 -19.61 9.04 -13.41
CA ALA A 95 -20.42 8.12 -12.62
C ALA A 95 -20.53 8.58 -11.15
N THR A 96 -19.44 9.05 -10.56
CA THR A 96 -19.45 9.57 -9.18
C THR A 96 -20.35 10.82 -9.08
N ILE A 97 -20.20 11.79 -9.99
CA ILE A 97 -20.98 13.03 -9.97
C ILE A 97 -22.49 12.75 -10.19
N THR A 98 -22.83 11.78 -11.02
CA THR A 98 -24.24 11.49 -11.36
C THR A 98 -24.92 10.54 -10.39
N LEU A 99 -24.20 9.58 -9.82
CA LEU A 99 -24.77 8.51 -9.00
C LEU A 99 -24.62 8.75 -7.50
N VAL A 100 -23.61 9.52 -7.08
CA VAL A 100 -23.36 9.78 -5.66
C VAL A 100 -24.06 11.07 -5.25
N ARG A 101 -24.97 10.98 -4.27
CA ARG A 101 -25.60 12.14 -3.61
C ARG A 101 -24.93 12.35 -2.26
N GLU A 102 -24.44 13.56 -2.01
CA GLU A 102 -23.91 13.95 -0.71
C GLU A 102 -25.04 14.51 0.15
N ASP A 103 -25.49 13.75 1.16
CA ASP A 103 -26.31 14.26 2.25
C ASP A 103 -25.39 14.67 3.40
N PHE A 104 -25.00 15.93 3.42
CA PHE A 104 -24.12 16.48 4.46
C PHE A 104 -24.96 16.95 5.65
N ASP A 105 -25.18 16.06 6.62
CA ASP A 105 -25.79 16.45 7.90
C ASP A 105 -24.72 17.00 8.85
N ARG A 106 -24.62 18.33 8.95
CA ARG A 106 -23.73 19.07 9.86
C ARG A 106 -23.94 18.76 11.34
N SER A 107 -25.06 18.15 11.71
CA SER A 107 -25.43 17.88 13.10
C SER A 107 -24.60 16.74 13.72
N VAL A 108 -24.00 15.87 12.91
CA VAL A 108 -23.18 14.72 13.36
C VAL A 108 -21.82 15.18 13.89
N ASP A 109 -21.25 16.23 13.33
CA ASP A 109 -19.92 16.74 13.70
C ASP A 109 -19.88 17.34 15.13
N VAL A 110 -21.00 17.90 15.60
CA VAL A 110 -21.13 18.49 16.93
C VAL A 110 -21.27 17.40 18.01
N LYS A 111 -22.00 16.31 17.75
CA LYS A 111 -22.17 15.19 18.69
C LYS A 111 -20.89 14.38 18.89
N LEU A 112 -20.08 14.19 17.85
CA LEU A 112 -18.79 13.49 17.96
C LEU A 112 -17.78 14.27 18.83
N LYS A 113 -17.75 15.60 18.78
CA LYS A 113 -16.90 16.44 19.65
C LYS A 113 -17.30 16.40 21.12
N THR A 114 -18.58 16.19 21.41
CA THR A 114 -19.10 16.21 22.79
C THR A 114 -18.91 14.87 23.49
N MET A 115 -19.00 13.73 22.79
CA MET A 115 -18.78 12.39 23.37
C MET A 115 -17.30 12.05 23.62
N SER A 116 -16.37 12.76 22.98
CA SER A 116 -14.91 12.57 23.09
C SER A 116 -14.31 12.92 24.47
N LYS A 117 -15.09 13.47 25.41
CA LYS A 117 -14.56 13.97 26.69
C LYS A 117 -14.53 12.96 27.86
N ILE A 118 -15.03 11.73 27.70
CA ILE A 118 -15.38 10.90 28.88
C ILE A 118 -14.48 9.68 29.13
N THR A 119 -13.57 9.30 28.24
CA THR A 119 -12.76 8.09 28.50
C THR A 119 -11.27 8.43 28.57
N LYS A 120 -10.77 8.59 29.81
CA LYS A 120 -9.33 8.54 30.11
C LYS A 120 -8.88 7.07 30.06
N GLN A 121 -8.59 6.57 28.87
CA GLN A 121 -7.87 5.32 28.70
C GLN A 121 -6.38 5.64 28.61
N SER A 122 -5.56 4.87 29.32
CA SER A 122 -4.11 5.07 29.46
C SER A 122 -3.47 5.18 28.07
N ALA A 123 -2.87 6.32 27.76
CA ALA A 123 -2.12 6.53 26.52
C ALA A 123 -0.92 5.57 26.54
N SER A 124 -0.85 4.67 25.59
CA SER A 124 0.33 3.81 25.40
C SER A 124 1.57 4.67 25.13
N SER A 125 2.74 4.13 25.45
CA SER A 125 4.02 4.81 25.28
C SER A 125 4.13 5.40 23.85
N PRO A 126 4.53 6.67 23.69
CA PRO A 126 4.76 7.29 22.37
C PRO A 126 5.78 6.51 21.54
N PHE A 127 6.66 5.75 22.18
CA PHE A 127 7.61 4.86 21.53
C PHE A 127 6.93 3.72 20.77
N VAL A 128 5.85 3.14 21.29
CA VAL A 128 5.07 2.09 20.63
C VAL A 128 4.41 2.63 19.35
N ILE A 129 3.83 3.82 19.42
CA ILE A 129 3.22 4.47 18.24
C ILE A 129 4.29 4.77 17.18
N ALA A 130 5.41 5.37 17.60
CA ALA A 130 6.51 5.66 16.68
C ALA A 130 7.05 4.40 15.99
N SER A 131 7.19 3.29 16.72
CA SER A 131 7.58 1.99 16.16
C SER A 131 6.61 1.49 15.10
N LEU A 132 5.29 1.59 15.33
CA LEU A 132 4.27 1.19 14.36
C LEU A 132 4.28 2.07 13.11
N LEU A 133 4.46 3.39 13.27
CA LEU A 133 4.57 4.33 12.15
C LEU A 133 5.83 4.04 11.31
N ALA A 134 6.98 3.85 11.96
CA ALA A 134 8.22 3.48 11.30
C ALA A 134 8.09 2.13 10.56
N THR A 135 7.42 1.16 11.15
CA THR A 135 7.16 -0.13 10.52
C THR A 135 6.30 0.02 9.25
N ALA A 136 5.23 0.80 9.32
CA ALA A 136 4.39 1.07 8.15
C ALA A 136 5.16 1.78 7.02
N MET A 137 6.01 2.74 7.37
CA MET A 137 6.91 3.40 6.42
C MET A 137 7.86 2.40 5.77
N MET A 138 8.53 1.53 6.57
CA MET A 138 9.49 0.55 6.07
C MET A 138 8.84 -0.50 5.16
N VAL A 139 7.62 -0.94 5.46
CA VAL A 139 6.87 -1.88 4.62
C VAL A 139 6.62 -1.29 3.23
N LEU A 140 6.14 -0.04 3.16
CA LEU A 140 5.90 0.64 1.88
C LEU A 140 7.19 0.97 1.15
N LEU A 141 8.22 1.40 1.89
CA LEU A 141 9.55 1.65 1.34
C LEU A 141 10.10 0.39 0.67
N ALA A 142 10.10 -0.75 1.37
CA ALA A 142 10.60 -2.02 0.83
C ALA A 142 9.80 -2.51 -0.39
N ASN A 143 8.48 -2.36 -0.37
CA ASN A 143 7.64 -2.77 -1.50
C ASN A 143 7.88 -1.88 -2.73
N MET A 144 7.94 -0.56 -2.54
CA MET A 144 8.06 0.42 -3.62
C MET A 144 9.50 0.57 -4.16
N SER A 145 10.53 0.15 -3.41
CA SER A 145 11.92 0.23 -3.85
C SER A 145 12.23 -0.64 -5.08
N ILE A 146 11.42 -1.67 -5.32
CA ILE A 146 11.63 -2.60 -6.43
C ILE A 146 10.94 -2.13 -7.71
N GLU A 147 9.91 -1.28 -7.62
CA GLU A 147 9.19 -0.81 -8.81
C GLU A 147 10.09 -0.20 -9.89
N PRO A 148 11.04 0.70 -9.60
CA PRO A 148 11.87 1.30 -10.62
C PRO A 148 12.87 0.33 -11.26
N ILE A 149 13.28 -0.70 -10.54
CA ILE A 149 14.30 -1.64 -11.00
C ILE A 149 13.71 -2.88 -11.68
N ILE A 150 12.42 -3.18 -11.49
CA ILE A 150 11.81 -4.45 -11.90
C ILE A 150 11.94 -4.69 -13.41
N THR A 151 11.74 -3.67 -14.23
CA THR A 151 11.84 -3.78 -15.69
C THR A 151 13.28 -4.05 -16.13
N VAL A 152 14.24 -3.34 -15.55
CA VAL A 152 15.68 -3.54 -15.84
C VAL A 152 16.11 -4.93 -15.38
N TYR A 153 15.66 -5.36 -14.20
CA TYR A 153 15.96 -6.69 -13.67
C TYR A 153 15.41 -7.80 -14.57
N ILE A 154 14.16 -7.68 -15.05
CA ILE A 154 13.55 -8.64 -15.99
C ILE A 154 14.28 -8.65 -17.34
N THR A 155 14.79 -7.52 -17.81
CA THR A 155 15.63 -7.48 -19.01
C THR A 155 16.91 -8.29 -18.83
N ASN A 156 17.56 -8.18 -17.67
CA ASN A 156 18.75 -8.97 -17.33
C ASN A 156 18.47 -10.48 -17.23
N LEU A 157 17.21 -10.87 -16.95
CA LEU A 157 16.77 -12.26 -16.97
C LEU A 157 16.50 -12.80 -18.41
N GLY A 158 16.87 -12.05 -19.46
CA GLY A 158 16.80 -12.49 -20.87
C GLY A 158 15.43 -12.29 -21.53
N VAL A 159 14.53 -11.51 -20.93
CA VAL A 159 13.23 -11.20 -21.55
C VAL A 159 13.39 -10.13 -22.63
N SER A 160 12.89 -10.41 -23.85
CA SER A 160 12.95 -9.49 -24.96
C SER A 160 12.14 -8.21 -24.71
N ASN A 161 12.60 -7.07 -25.26
CA ASN A 161 11.94 -5.77 -25.12
C ASN A 161 10.46 -5.76 -25.53
N GLN A 162 10.07 -6.62 -26.49
CA GLN A 162 8.68 -6.73 -26.97
C GLN A 162 7.74 -7.29 -25.86
N ASN A 163 8.25 -8.16 -25.00
CA ASN A 163 7.48 -8.80 -23.93
C ASN A 163 7.72 -8.18 -22.54
N LEU A 164 8.64 -7.23 -22.43
CA LEU A 164 9.10 -6.69 -21.17
C LEU A 164 7.96 -6.13 -20.31
N THR A 165 7.11 -5.28 -20.89
CA THR A 165 5.98 -4.66 -20.17
C THR A 165 4.95 -5.70 -19.73
N ARG A 166 4.69 -6.72 -20.58
CA ARG A 166 3.76 -7.81 -20.25
C ARG A 166 4.27 -8.65 -19.08
N VAL A 167 5.54 -9.05 -19.13
CA VAL A 167 6.16 -9.85 -18.07
C VAL A 167 6.25 -9.06 -16.78
N ALA A 168 6.64 -7.78 -16.82
CA ALA A 168 6.66 -6.92 -15.64
C ALA A 168 5.24 -6.78 -15.03
N GLY A 169 4.21 -6.59 -15.85
CA GLY A 169 2.83 -6.56 -15.41
C GLY A 169 2.38 -7.85 -14.71
N ILE A 170 2.75 -9.01 -15.27
CA ILE A 170 2.45 -10.32 -14.65
C ILE A 170 3.17 -10.47 -13.31
N VAL A 171 4.46 -10.15 -13.25
CA VAL A 171 5.26 -10.25 -12.02
C VAL A 171 4.68 -9.37 -10.90
N MET A 172 4.26 -8.15 -11.23
CA MET A 172 3.63 -7.24 -10.25
C MET A 172 2.24 -7.74 -9.84
N ALA A 173 1.44 -8.22 -10.79
CA ALA A 173 0.11 -8.78 -10.51
C ALA A 173 0.16 -10.03 -9.63
N CYS A 174 1.20 -10.87 -9.74
CA CYS A 174 1.37 -12.03 -8.86
C CYS A 174 1.46 -11.61 -7.38
N SER A 175 2.13 -10.50 -7.06
CA SER A 175 2.19 -9.98 -5.69
C SER A 175 0.81 -9.53 -5.20
N ALA A 176 0.06 -8.78 -6.03
CA ALA A 176 -1.29 -8.35 -5.71
C ALA A 176 -2.26 -9.53 -5.54
N PHE A 177 -2.14 -10.54 -6.39
CA PHE A 177 -2.93 -11.77 -6.31
C PHE A 177 -2.63 -12.55 -5.02
N GLY A 178 -1.36 -12.72 -4.67
CA GLY A 178 -0.95 -13.33 -3.39
C GLY A 178 -1.55 -12.58 -2.20
N SER A 179 -1.49 -11.26 -2.22
CA SER A 179 -2.08 -10.40 -1.18
C SER A 179 -3.60 -10.59 -1.07
N MET A 180 -4.30 -10.64 -2.18
CA MET A 180 -5.76 -10.82 -2.21
C MET A 180 -6.20 -12.15 -1.60
N LEU A 181 -5.44 -13.23 -1.86
CA LEU A 181 -5.75 -14.57 -1.34
C LEU A 181 -5.59 -14.66 0.18
N THR A 182 -4.64 -13.94 0.76
CA THR A 182 -4.26 -14.13 2.17
C THR A 182 -4.73 -12.99 3.08
N ALA A 183 -5.05 -11.82 2.55
CA ALA A 183 -5.48 -10.66 3.36
C ALA A 183 -6.61 -10.99 4.36
N PRO A 184 -7.71 -11.68 3.98
CA PRO A 184 -8.77 -12.01 4.94
C PRO A 184 -8.31 -12.99 6.01
N ARG A 185 -7.46 -13.98 5.62
CA ARG A 185 -6.96 -15.00 6.54
C ARG A 185 -5.98 -14.42 7.55
N LEU A 186 -5.08 -13.52 7.11
CA LEU A 186 -4.15 -12.84 7.98
C LEU A 186 -4.86 -11.85 8.92
N GLY A 187 -5.91 -11.19 8.45
CA GLY A 187 -6.79 -10.39 9.30
C GLY A 187 -7.44 -11.23 10.41
N ALA A 188 -8.06 -12.35 10.07
CA ALA A 188 -8.65 -13.28 11.04
C ALA A 188 -7.60 -13.90 11.97
N LEU A 189 -6.38 -14.16 11.48
CA LEU A 189 -5.28 -14.62 12.30
C LEU A 189 -4.84 -13.55 13.31
N ALA A 190 -4.79 -12.28 12.89
CA ALA A 190 -4.50 -11.16 13.78
C ALA A 190 -5.54 -10.99 14.90
N ASP A 191 -6.80 -11.37 14.63
CA ASP A 191 -7.86 -11.37 15.65
C ASP A 191 -7.68 -12.53 16.64
N ARG A 192 -7.16 -13.67 16.20
CA ARG A 192 -7.01 -14.89 17.04
C ARG A 192 -5.74 -14.90 17.88
N ILE A 193 -4.59 -14.59 17.28
CA ILE A 193 -3.28 -14.72 17.95
C ILE A 193 -2.69 -13.37 18.40
N GLY A 194 -3.37 -12.26 18.05
CA GLY A 194 -2.95 -10.88 18.31
C GLY A 194 -2.16 -10.27 17.14
N ALA A 195 -2.44 -9.01 16.88
CA ALA A 195 -1.91 -8.27 15.72
C ALA A 195 -0.37 -8.12 15.76
N TRP A 196 0.26 -7.98 16.93
CA TRP A 196 1.72 -7.90 17.06
C TRP A 196 2.44 -9.16 16.56
N LYS A 197 1.91 -10.34 16.89
CA LYS A 197 2.51 -11.61 16.44
C LYS A 197 2.43 -11.74 14.93
N VAL A 198 1.30 -11.30 14.36
CA VAL A 198 1.11 -11.31 12.90
C VAL A 198 2.05 -10.31 12.23
N ILE A 199 2.23 -9.10 12.76
CA ILE A 199 3.18 -8.11 12.22
C ILE A 199 4.59 -8.69 12.19
N VAL A 200 5.08 -9.22 13.31
CA VAL A 200 6.44 -9.79 13.39
C VAL A 200 6.58 -10.98 12.45
N GLY A 201 5.62 -11.90 12.44
CA GLY A 201 5.64 -13.07 11.55
C GLY A 201 5.61 -12.69 10.07
N CYS A 202 4.75 -11.76 9.70
CA CYS A 202 4.65 -11.25 8.32
C CYS A 202 5.91 -10.48 7.89
N LEU A 203 6.50 -9.64 8.77
CA LEU A 203 7.77 -8.95 8.47
C LEU A 203 8.92 -9.94 8.23
N LEU A 204 9.04 -10.95 9.10
CA LEU A 204 10.04 -12.02 8.93
C LEU A 204 9.83 -12.77 7.61
N ALA A 205 8.60 -13.22 7.35
CA ALA A 205 8.29 -13.97 6.14
C ALA A 205 8.50 -13.12 4.88
N THR A 206 8.10 -11.84 4.89
CA THR A 206 8.32 -10.92 3.76
C THR A 206 9.80 -10.65 3.53
N GLY A 207 10.56 -10.39 4.59
CA GLY A 207 12.01 -10.19 4.49
C GLY A 207 12.73 -11.43 3.96
N LEU A 208 12.38 -12.63 4.46
CA LEU A 208 12.94 -13.90 3.98
C LEU A 208 12.56 -14.21 2.52
N THR A 209 11.35 -13.86 2.07
CA THR A 209 10.96 -14.05 0.66
C THR A 209 11.59 -13.03 -0.29
N MET A 210 12.10 -11.91 0.21
CA MET A 210 12.86 -10.93 -0.57
C MET A 210 14.23 -11.45 -0.98
N LEU A 211 14.95 -12.12 -0.07
CA LEU A 211 16.34 -12.53 -0.30
C LEU A 211 16.51 -13.47 -1.52
N PRO A 212 15.70 -14.51 -1.71
CA PRO A 212 15.86 -15.39 -2.87
C PRO A 212 15.52 -14.71 -4.21
N GLN A 213 14.79 -13.58 -4.21
CA GLN A 213 14.54 -12.82 -5.43
C GLN A 213 15.82 -12.25 -6.06
N ALA A 214 16.89 -12.08 -5.28
CA ALA A 214 18.20 -11.66 -5.78
C ALA A 214 18.90 -12.75 -6.61
N PHE A 215 18.54 -14.03 -6.48
CA PHE A 215 19.23 -15.16 -7.11
C PHE A 215 18.43 -15.79 -8.24
N VAL A 216 17.29 -15.23 -8.63
CA VAL A 216 16.48 -15.80 -9.70
C VAL A 216 17.19 -15.69 -11.05
N THR A 217 17.04 -16.73 -11.86
CA THR A 217 17.61 -16.79 -13.22
C THR A 217 16.53 -16.69 -14.30
N SER A 218 15.26 -16.68 -13.91
CA SER A 218 14.14 -16.64 -14.84
C SER A 218 12.99 -15.79 -14.28
N TRP A 219 12.27 -15.09 -15.16
CA TRP A 219 11.18 -14.20 -14.79
C TRP A 219 10.03 -14.93 -14.05
N TRP A 220 9.76 -16.20 -14.37
CA TRP A 220 8.70 -16.96 -13.69
C TRP A 220 9.03 -17.29 -12.23
N GLN A 221 10.33 -17.51 -11.90
CA GLN A 221 10.79 -17.67 -10.51
C GLN A 221 10.54 -16.38 -9.72
N LEU A 222 10.85 -15.22 -10.34
CA LEU A 222 10.56 -13.92 -9.75
C LEU A 222 9.05 -13.75 -9.52
N ALA A 223 8.21 -14.13 -10.48
CA ALA A 223 6.75 -14.04 -10.36
C ALA A 223 6.22 -14.88 -9.18
N ILE A 224 6.71 -16.11 -9.01
CA ILE A 224 6.33 -16.99 -7.90
C ILE A 224 6.76 -16.36 -6.56
N LEU A 225 8.01 -15.93 -6.44
CA LEU A 225 8.52 -15.31 -5.20
C LEU A 225 7.79 -14.01 -4.87
N ARG A 226 7.42 -13.22 -5.88
CA ARG A 226 6.57 -12.04 -5.71
C ARG A 226 5.17 -12.41 -5.22
N GLY A 227 4.59 -13.48 -5.73
CA GLY A 227 3.32 -14.01 -5.26
C GLY A 227 3.40 -14.44 -3.79
N LEU A 228 4.43 -15.18 -3.41
CA LEU A 228 4.68 -15.56 -2.01
C LEU A 228 4.90 -14.36 -1.10
N MET A 229 5.69 -13.38 -1.55
CA MET A 229 5.89 -12.12 -0.84
C MET A 229 4.55 -11.37 -0.65
N GLY A 230 3.73 -11.31 -1.70
CA GLY A 230 2.39 -10.72 -1.63
C GLY A 230 1.52 -11.38 -0.57
N MET A 231 1.58 -12.70 -0.44
CA MET A 231 0.86 -13.45 0.59
C MET A 231 1.26 -13.02 2.01
N THR A 232 2.52 -12.68 2.23
CA THR A 232 3.03 -12.33 3.56
C THR A 232 2.81 -10.85 3.89
N ILE A 233 2.92 -9.95 2.92
CA ILE A 233 2.80 -8.51 3.13
C ILE A 233 1.35 -8.06 3.42
N ALA A 234 0.37 -8.83 2.97
CA ALA A 234 -1.05 -8.48 3.02
C ALA A 234 -1.60 -8.24 4.43
N GLY A 235 -1.03 -8.91 5.45
CA GLY A 235 -1.45 -8.77 6.84
C GLY A 235 -0.85 -7.57 7.57
N LEU A 236 0.20 -6.94 7.03
CA LEU A 236 0.98 -5.94 7.76
C LEU A 236 0.21 -4.65 8.01
N LEU A 237 -0.22 -3.97 6.96
CA LEU A 237 -0.88 -2.67 7.09
C LEU A 237 -2.20 -2.71 7.88
N PRO A 238 -3.10 -3.69 7.66
CA PRO A 238 -4.31 -3.82 8.47
C PRO A 238 -4.01 -4.08 9.94
N SER A 239 -3.02 -4.93 10.24
CA SER A 239 -2.61 -5.24 11.62
C SER A 239 -2.00 -4.02 12.32
N ILE A 240 -1.17 -3.23 11.61
CA ILE A 240 -0.61 -1.98 12.12
C ILE A 240 -1.73 -0.97 12.40
N ALA A 241 -2.65 -0.77 11.45
CA ALA A 241 -3.77 0.15 11.62
C ALA A 241 -4.68 -0.26 12.79
N LYS A 242 -4.93 -1.57 12.96
CA LYS A 242 -5.66 -2.12 14.11
C LYS A 242 -4.96 -1.76 15.41
N LEU A 243 -3.67 -2.03 15.54
CA LEU A 243 -2.91 -1.71 16.75
C LEU A 243 -2.88 -0.21 17.05
N VAL A 244 -2.61 0.62 16.05
CA VAL A 244 -2.64 2.09 16.20
C VAL A 244 -3.98 2.53 16.76
N ARG A 245 -5.09 2.02 16.25
CA ARG A 245 -6.43 2.36 16.71
C ARG A 245 -6.69 1.95 18.16
N HIS A 246 -6.20 0.77 18.58
CA HIS A 246 -6.37 0.27 19.94
C HIS A 246 -5.41 0.88 20.96
N THR A 247 -4.30 1.44 20.49
CA THR A 247 -3.22 2.02 21.32
C THR A 247 -3.50 3.46 21.72
N VAL A 248 -4.43 4.15 21.01
CA VAL A 248 -4.72 5.59 21.20
C VAL A 248 -6.15 5.79 21.66
N ASN A 249 -6.38 6.85 22.42
CA ASN A 249 -7.73 7.28 22.81
C ASN A 249 -8.55 7.62 21.56
N GLU A 250 -9.86 7.37 21.61
CA GLU A 250 -10.77 7.67 20.47
C GLU A 250 -10.64 9.10 19.95
N SER A 251 -10.44 10.08 20.85
CA SER A 251 -10.24 11.49 20.48
C SER A 251 -9.01 11.75 19.61
N ASN A 252 -7.96 10.95 19.75
CA ASN A 252 -6.69 11.07 19.02
C ASN A 252 -6.54 10.05 17.88
N SER A 253 -7.47 9.10 17.78
CA SER A 253 -7.41 8.01 16.79
C SER A 253 -7.32 8.52 15.36
N GLY A 254 -8.14 9.49 14.98
CA GLY A 254 -8.11 10.09 13.64
C GLY A 254 -6.78 10.77 13.33
N LYS A 255 -6.22 11.53 14.29
CA LYS A 255 -4.92 12.19 14.13
C LYS A 255 -3.78 11.18 13.96
N THR A 256 -3.78 10.12 14.77
CA THR A 256 -2.73 9.10 14.71
C THR A 256 -2.84 8.23 13.46
N LEU A 257 -4.05 7.92 12.99
CA LEU A 257 -4.27 7.27 11.69
C LEU A 257 -3.82 8.17 10.52
N GLY A 258 -3.98 9.49 10.64
CA GLY A 258 -3.41 10.46 9.70
C GLY A 258 -1.88 10.40 9.67
N TYR A 259 -1.21 10.31 10.82
CA TYR A 259 0.23 10.11 10.88
C TYR A 259 0.66 8.76 10.29
N LEU A 260 -0.13 7.70 10.51
CA LEU A 260 0.11 6.40 9.88
C LEU A 260 0.08 6.51 8.35
N GLN A 261 -0.91 7.19 7.81
CA GLN A 261 -1.02 7.41 6.37
C GLN A 261 0.15 8.25 5.84
N SER A 262 0.56 9.30 6.56
CA SER A 262 1.74 10.10 6.20
C SER A 262 3.02 9.29 6.21
N ALA A 263 3.21 8.41 7.19
CA ALA A 263 4.35 7.49 7.26
C ALA A 263 4.36 6.52 6.07
N GLN A 264 3.20 5.98 5.69
CA GLN A 264 3.06 5.14 4.51
C GLN A 264 3.44 5.89 3.22
N PHE A 265 2.93 7.10 3.01
CA PHE A 265 3.29 7.92 1.85
C PHE A 265 4.77 8.29 1.84
N SER A 266 5.38 8.57 2.99
CA SER A 266 6.83 8.78 3.08
C SER A 266 7.60 7.56 2.59
N GLY A 267 7.18 6.34 2.98
CA GLY A 267 7.74 5.09 2.49
C GLY A 267 7.59 4.93 0.97
N GLN A 268 6.43 5.29 0.42
CA GLN A 268 6.18 5.25 -1.03
C GLN A 268 7.05 6.23 -1.82
N VAL A 269 7.41 7.38 -1.25
CA VAL A 269 8.31 8.36 -1.90
C VAL A 269 9.77 7.94 -1.77
N VAL A 270 10.19 7.55 -0.57
CA VAL A 270 11.59 7.20 -0.29
C VAL A 270 11.98 5.87 -0.93
N GLY A 271 11.04 4.90 -1.00
CA GLY A 271 11.28 3.57 -1.55
C GLY A 271 11.87 3.58 -2.96
N PRO A 272 11.17 4.16 -3.96
CA PRO A 272 11.68 4.22 -5.34
C PRO A 272 13.03 4.94 -5.46
N LEU A 273 13.24 6.00 -4.68
CA LEU A 273 14.52 6.73 -4.67
C LEU A 273 15.67 5.84 -4.18
N LEU A 274 15.46 5.14 -3.06
CA LEU A 274 16.44 4.20 -2.52
C LEU A 274 16.70 3.04 -3.48
N GLY A 275 15.63 2.44 -4.02
CA GLY A 275 15.74 1.34 -4.97
C GLY A 275 16.52 1.72 -6.22
N ALA A 276 16.22 2.89 -6.80
CA ALA A 276 16.93 3.40 -7.97
C ALA A 276 18.40 3.72 -7.65
N GLN A 277 18.71 4.36 -6.51
CA GLN A 277 20.07 4.69 -6.12
C GLN A 277 20.93 3.45 -5.86
N ILE A 278 20.40 2.49 -5.10
CA ILE A 278 21.08 1.22 -4.84
C ILE A 278 21.27 0.46 -6.16
N GLY A 279 20.22 0.34 -6.97
CA GLY A 279 20.27 -0.37 -8.24
C GLY A 279 21.26 0.22 -9.25
N ALA A 280 21.43 1.55 -9.26
CA ALA A 280 22.33 2.24 -10.16
C ALA A 280 23.81 2.21 -9.72
N HIS A 281 24.10 2.26 -8.40
CA HIS A 281 25.46 2.44 -7.90
C HIS A 281 26.06 1.16 -7.31
N VAL A 282 25.23 0.28 -6.76
CA VAL A 282 25.70 -0.94 -6.08
C VAL A 282 25.32 -2.17 -6.88
N GLY A 283 24.09 -2.25 -7.35
CA GLY A 283 23.60 -3.33 -8.21
C GLY A 283 22.14 -3.65 -7.96
N LEU A 284 21.51 -4.35 -8.92
CA LEU A 284 20.09 -4.69 -8.87
C LEU A 284 19.79 -5.78 -7.83
N HIS A 285 20.72 -6.72 -7.61
CA HIS A 285 20.58 -7.80 -6.63
C HIS A 285 20.59 -7.25 -5.19
N GLU A 286 21.41 -6.24 -4.95
CA GLU A 286 21.62 -5.59 -3.65
C GLU A 286 20.37 -4.87 -3.15
N VAL A 287 19.51 -4.41 -4.06
CA VAL A 287 18.21 -3.83 -3.66
C VAL A 287 17.37 -4.83 -2.88
N PHE A 288 17.34 -6.10 -3.32
CA PHE A 288 16.60 -7.16 -2.62
C PHE A 288 17.22 -7.49 -1.25
N PHE A 289 18.56 -7.49 -1.15
CA PHE A 289 19.25 -7.72 0.12
C PHE A 289 19.02 -6.60 1.11
N VAL A 290 19.17 -5.34 0.67
CA VAL A 290 18.99 -4.17 1.54
C VAL A 290 17.54 -4.09 2.01
N THR A 291 16.58 -4.23 1.11
CA THR A 291 15.16 -4.13 1.47
C THR A 291 14.69 -5.32 2.31
N GLY A 292 15.13 -6.54 1.98
CA GLY A 292 14.89 -7.72 2.81
C GLY A 292 15.49 -7.58 4.20
N GLY A 293 16.75 -7.11 4.29
CA GLY A 293 17.45 -6.83 5.55
C GLY A 293 16.73 -5.77 6.40
N LEU A 294 16.24 -4.68 5.79
CA LEU A 294 15.45 -3.66 6.49
C LEU A 294 14.16 -4.23 7.10
N LEU A 295 13.46 -5.11 6.37
CA LEU A 295 12.26 -5.77 6.89
C LEU A 295 12.57 -6.74 8.04
N LEU A 296 13.68 -7.49 7.97
CA LEU A 296 14.13 -8.36 9.04
C LEU A 296 14.55 -7.55 10.29
N LEU A 297 15.23 -6.41 10.11
CA LEU A 297 15.54 -5.49 11.21
C LEU A 297 14.26 -4.89 11.81
N ALA A 298 13.29 -4.53 10.98
CA ALA A 298 12.00 -4.06 11.45
C ALA A 298 11.26 -5.15 12.26
N ALA A 299 11.36 -6.43 11.86
CA ALA A 299 10.79 -7.54 12.61
C ALA A 299 11.44 -7.69 14.00
N MET A 300 12.77 -7.62 14.07
CA MET A 300 13.52 -7.67 15.34
C MET A 300 13.17 -6.50 16.25
N ALA A 301 13.12 -5.28 15.70
CA ALA A 301 12.73 -4.08 16.44
C ALA A 301 11.31 -4.19 17.00
N ASN A 302 10.35 -4.65 16.20
CA ASN A 302 8.97 -4.86 16.66
C ASN A 302 8.87 -5.97 17.71
N GLN A 303 9.64 -7.04 17.59
CA GLN A 303 9.69 -8.09 18.62
C GLN A 303 10.24 -7.53 19.94
N PHE A 304 11.29 -6.71 19.89
CA PHE A 304 11.84 -6.05 21.07
C PHE A 304 10.84 -5.10 21.73
N VAL A 305 10.14 -4.28 20.94
CA VAL A 305 9.09 -3.39 21.44
C VAL A 305 7.99 -4.18 22.13
N ARG A 306 7.56 -5.27 21.49
CA ARG A 306 6.54 -6.16 22.05
C ARG A 306 6.94 -6.73 23.39
N THR A 307 8.16 -7.25 23.55
CA THR A 307 8.59 -7.89 24.80
C THR A 307 8.86 -6.91 25.93
N ARG A 308 9.23 -5.65 25.63
CA ARG A 308 9.64 -4.68 26.63
C ARG A 308 8.56 -3.70 27.05
N PHE A 309 7.62 -3.37 26.17
CA PHE A 309 6.67 -2.27 26.38
C PHE A 309 5.20 -2.70 26.39
N ILE A 310 4.90 -3.98 26.13
CA ILE A 310 3.53 -4.44 26.00
C ILE A 310 3.29 -5.56 27.02
N SER A 311 2.41 -5.31 28.00
CA SER A 311 1.93 -6.34 28.93
C SER A 311 1.08 -7.37 28.19
N GLU A 312 0.99 -8.60 28.72
CA GLU A 312 0.27 -9.70 28.06
C GLU A 312 -1.21 -9.40 27.75
N ASP A 313 -1.85 -8.50 28.48
CA ASP A 313 -3.24 -8.08 28.25
C ASP A 313 -3.45 -7.33 26.93
N VAL A 314 -2.44 -6.59 26.43
CA VAL A 314 -2.52 -5.85 25.16
C VAL A 314 -2.22 -6.75 23.95
N THR A 315 -1.64 -7.92 24.15
CA THR A 315 -1.29 -8.84 23.04
C THR A 315 -2.48 -9.63 22.53
N ARG A 316 -3.61 -9.65 23.25
CA ARG A 316 -4.84 -10.39 22.87
C ARG A 316 -5.87 -9.57 22.12
N VAL A 317 -5.59 -8.28 21.90
CA VAL A 317 -6.45 -7.35 21.12
C VAL A 317 -6.08 -7.40 19.62
#